data_b1a2639ce11af9d07509ee195ce721ed
#
_entry.id   b1a2639ce11af9d07509ee195ce721ed
#
_cell.length_a   1.000
_cell.length_b   1.000
_cell.length_c   1.000
_cell.angle_alpha   90.00
_cell.angle_beta   90.00
_cell.angle_gamma   90.00
#
_symmetry.space_group_name_H-M   'P 1'
#
loop_
_entity.id
_entity.type
_entity.pdbx_description
1 polymer ?
#
loop_
_entity_poly.entity_id
_entity_poly.type
_entity_poly.pdbx_seq_one_letter_code
_entity_poly.pdbx_strand_id
1 'polypeptide(L)'
;LCFTITLFAQDVTFKVWEGEIPNSKKAINYKEKAEIENGRMRSISQVSQPTIAAFLATENVSNTAIVICPGGGYTHLAMEKEGYKVAEWLNTLGIHAFVLKYRMPSPETMQQTAIGPLQDAQKAMRLVRAKASELNIKLDRVGVLGFSAGGHLASTLSTHYDREVYQVESKYSARPDFSILIYPVVSMQEGVTHQGSKNALLGKDASEELIQQYSNATQIDA
;
A
#
# COMPACT_ATOMS: atom_id res chain seq x y z
N LEU A 1 -30.54 21.67 -18.88
CA LEU A 1 -29.31 20.84 -18.72
C LEU A 1 -28.87 20.91 -17.28
N CYS A 2 -29.15 19.85 -16.50
CA CYS A 2 -28.72 19.72 -15.14
C CYS A 2 -27.30 19.13 -15.20
N PHE A 3 -26.26 19.91 -14.93
CA PHE A 3 -24.92 19.41 -14.74
C PHE A 3 -24.86 18.73 -13.36
N THR A 4 -24.96 17.43 -13.33
CA THR A 4 -24.59 16.65 -12.15
C THR A 4 -23.08 16.71 -12.02
N ILE A 5 -22.59 17.57 -11.13
CA ILE A 5 -21.20 17.53 -10.68
C ILE A 5 -21.07 16.25 -9.83
N THR A 6 -20.52 15.21 -10.43
CA THR A 6 -20.14 14.02 -9.69
C THR A 6 -18.90 14.41 -8.86
N LEU A 7 -19.10 14.76 -7.62
CA LEU A 7 -18.02 14.91 -6.66
C LEU A 7 -17.47 13.49 -6.40
N PHE A 8 -16.36 13.15 -7.03
CA PHE A 8 -15.52 12.04 -6.59
C PHE A 8 -14.81 12.48 -5.31
N ALA A 9 -15.44 12.24 -4.18
CA ALA A 9 -14.86 12.55 -2.89
C ALA A 9 -14.19 11.28 -2.35
N GLN A 10 -13.00 11.45 -1.79
CA GLN A 10 -12.48 10.53 -0.79
C GLN A 10 -13.52 10.48 0.33
N ASP A 11 -14.23 9.35 0.48
CA ASP A 11 -15.36 9.27 1.39
C ASP A 11 -14.92 9.26 2.85
N VAL A 12 -13.87 8.50 3.19
CA VAL A 12 -13.35 8.37 4.56
C VAL A 12 -11.85 8.05 4.54
N THR A 13 -11.11 8.65 5.47
CA THR A 13 -9.73 8.24 5.78
C THR A 13 -9.68 7.64 7.19
N PHE A 14 -9.06 6.48 7.33
CA PHE A 14 -8.88 5.83 8.63
C PHE A 14 -7.43 5.36 8.83
N LYS A 15 -7.03 5.23 10.09
CA LYS A 15 -5.70 4.75 10.47
C LYS A 15 -5.55 3.26 10.15
N VAL A 16 -4.36 2.85 9.74
CA VAL A 16 -4.03 1.42 9.62
C VAL A 16 -3.89 0.78 11.00
N TRP A 17 -3.39 1.53 11.98
CA TRP A 17 -3.15 1.07 13.35
C TRP A 17 -3.88 1.98 14.34
N GLU A 18 -4.71 1.39 15.20
CA GLU A 18 -5.47 2.15 16.21
C GLU A 18 -4.66 2.45 17.48
N GLY A 19 -3.58 1.73 17.70
CA GLY A 19 -2.71 1.88 18.87
C GLY A 19 -1.25 2.11 18.49
N GLU A 20 -0.37 1.43 19.20
CA GLU A 20 1.05 1.44 18.90
C GLU A 20 1.33 0.79 17.55
N ILE A 21 2.09 1.50 16.71
CA ILE A 21 2.46 0.99 15.39
C ILE A 21 3.62 0.00 15.57
N PRO A 22 3.49 -1.27 15.13
CA PRO A 22 4.55 -2.24 15.31
C PRO A 22 5.84 -1.81 14.61
N ASN A 23 6.99 -2.21 15.16
CA ASN A 23 8.31 -1.88 14.62
C ASN A 23 8.66 -0.37 14.62
N SER A 24 7.84 0.48 15.23
CA SER A 24 8.08 1.93 15.24
C SER A 24 9.09 2.34 16.32
N LYS A 25 9.76 3.46 16.06
CA LYS A 25 10.60 4.21 17.00
C LYS A 25 10.01 5.61 17.20
N LYS A 26 10.19 6.17 18.38
CA LYS A 26 9.86 7.59 18.63
C LYS A 26 10.87 8.48 17.90
N ALA A 27 10.39 9.31 16.98
CA ALA A 27 11.20 10.25 16.21
C ALA A 27 10.52 11.63 16.19
N ILE A 28 10.79 12.43 17.22
CA ILE A 28 10.08 13.71 17.49
C ILE A 28 10.21 14.69 16.31
N ASN A 29 11.33 14.69 15.62
CA ASN A 29 11.64 15.63 14.53
C ASN A 29 11.28 15.06 13.13
N TYR A 30 10.84 13.80 13.05
CA TYR A 30 10.45 13.19 11.78
C TYR A 30 9.00 13.53 11.50
N LYS A 31 8.78 14.42 10.52
CA LYS A 31 7.45 14.90 10.14
C LYS A 31 7.15 14.56 8.69
N GLU A 32 5.93 14.10 8.47
CA GLU A 32 5.41 13.89 7.11
C GLU A 32 5.44 15.19 6.31
N LYS A 33 5.86 15.13 5.06
CA LYS A 33 5.96 16.28 4.15
C LYS A 33 5.04 16.02 2.96
N ALA A 34 3.87 16.65 3.00
CA ALA A 34 2.90 16.58 1.92
C ALA A 34 3.10 17.75 0.94
N GLU A 35 3.03 17.43 -0.34
CA GLU A 35 2.89 18.41 -1.42
C GLU A 35 1.43 18.46 -1.82
N ILE A 36 0.83 19.64 -1.69
CA ILE A 36 -0.57 19.88 -2.03
C ILE A 36 -0.64 20.64 -3.34
N GLU A 37 -1.43 20.14 -4.27
CA GLU A 37 -1.73 20.78 -5.54
C GLU A 37 -3.24 20.77 -5.78
N ASN A 38 -3.83 21.93 -6.09
CA ASN A 38 -5.27 22.11 -6.28
C ASN A 38 -6.13 21.55 -5.13
N GLY A 39 -5.65 21.73 -3.88
CA GLY A 39 -6.35 21.26 -2.67
C GLY A 39 -6.26 19.76 -2.40
N ARG A 40 -5.52 18.99 -3.21
CA ARG A 40 -5.31 17.54 -3.04
C ARG A 40 -3.84 17.21 -2.77
N MET A 41 -3.62 16.14 -2.05
CA MET A 41 -2.26 15.64 -1.80
C MET A 41 -1.70 15.02 -3.08
N ARG A 42 -0.78 15.75 -3.74
CA ARG A 42 -0.06 15.27 -4.93
C ARG A 42 0.91 14.17 -4.58
N SER A 43 1.74 14.42 -3.57
CA SER A 43 2.72 13.47 -3.05
C SER A 43 2.93 13.65 -1.55
N ILE A 44 3.51 12.64 -0.90
CA ILE A 44 3.90 12.71 0.49
C ILE A 44 5.18 11.91 0.74
N SER A 45 6.10 12.47 1.50
CA SER A 45 7.33 11.83 1.95
C SER A 45 7.41 11.76 3.47
N GLN A 46 8.38 11.00 3.98
CA GLN A 46 8.56 10.80 5.42
C GLN A 46 7.30 10.29 6.14
N VAL A 47 6.53 9.41 5.48
CA VAL A 47 5.33 8.83 6.08
C VAL A 47 5.73 7.96 7.28
N SER A 48 5.16 8.29 8.43
CA SER A 48 5.34 7.56 9.70
C SER A 48 4.01 7.10 10.31
N GLN A 49 2.89 7.69 9.87
CA GLN A 49 1.53 7.37 10.31
C GLN A 49 0.72 6.84 9.12
N PRO A 50 0.63 5.52 8.95
CA PRO A 50 -0.04 4.94 7.79
C PRO A 50 -1.56 5.08 7.90
N THR A 51 -2.18 5.42 6.78
CA THR A 51 -3.63 5.58 6.66
C THR A 51 -4.16 4.94 5.39
N ILE A 52 -5.45 4.69 5.35
CA ILE A 52 -6.18 4.23 4.17
C ILE A 52 -7.22 5.29 3.83
N ALA A 53 -7.20 5.77 2.58
CA ALA A 53 -8.25 6.60 2.02
C ALA A 53 -9.22 5.70 1.23
N ALA A 54 -10.46 5.61 1.67
CA ALA A 54 -11.49 4.87 0.98
C ALA A 54 -12.11 5.72 -0.12
N PHE A 55 -12.31 5.11 -1.28
CA PHE A 55 -13.02 5.62 -2.44
C PHE A 55 -14.10 4.60 -2.77
N LEU A 56 -15.33 4.88 -2.37
CA LEU A 56 -16.43 3.96 -2.50
C LEU A 56 -17.19 4.23 -3.81
N ALA A 57 -17.31 3.22 -4.65
CA ALA A 57 -18.17 3.30 -5.83
C ALA A 57 -19.64 3.46 -5.39
N THR A 58 -20.41 4.27 -6.09
CA THR A 58 -21.84 4.48 -5.81
C THR A 58 -22.59 3.14 -5.81
N GLU A 59 -22.21 2.25 -6.73
CA GLU A 59 -22.70 0.87 -6.79
C GLU A 59 -21.50 -0.06 -6.95
N ASN A 60 -21.26 -0.94 -5.95
CA ASN A 60 -20.23 -1.98 -6.05
C ASN A 60 -20.82 -3.22 -6.74
N VAL A 61 -21.02 -3.11 -8.05
CA VAL A 61 -21.67 -4.17 -8.85
C VAL A 61 -20.87 -5.46 -8.93
N SER A 62 -19.56 -5.39 -8.74
CA SER A 62 -18.66 -6.55 -8.76
C SER A 62 -18.46 -7.20 -7.39
N ASN A 63 -18.88 -6.55 -6.30
CA ASN A 63 -18.55 -6.89 -4.91
C ASN A 63 -17.03 -7.02 -4.67
N THR A 64 -16.25 -6.22 -5.40
CA THR A 64 -14.79 -6.26 -5.41
C THR A 64 -14.21 -5.04 -4.70
N ALA A 65 -13.09 -5.23 -4.03
CA ALA A 65 -12.29 -4.16 -3.45
C ALA A 65 -10.83 -4.29 -3.89
N ILE A 66 -10.15 -3.15 -4.05
CA ILE A 66 -8.74 -3.09 -4.40
C ILE A 66 -8.00 -2.17 -3.44
N VAL A 67 -6.96 -2.68 -2.78
CA VAL A 67 -6.00 -1.88 -2.03
C VAL A 67 -4.95 -1.39 -3.02
N ILE A 68 -4.76 -0.06 -3.10
CA ILE A 68 -3.81 0.57 -4.02
C ILE A 68 -2.57 0.99 -3.24
N CYS A 69 -1.40 0.56 -3.71
CA CYS A 69 -0.09 0.92 -3.21
C CYS A 69 0.59 1.89 -4.21
N PRO A 70 0.57 3.21 -3.99
CA PRO A 70 1.25 4.16 -4.86
C PRO A 70 2.76 3.94 -4.88
N GLY A 71 3.42 4.24 -6.01
CA GLY A 71 4.87 4.22 -6.12
C GLY A 71 5.54 5.48 -5.60
N GLY A 72 6.83 5.59 -5.83
CA GLY A 72 7.68 6.72 -5.43
C GLY A 72 9.02 6.27 -4.85
N GLY A 73 9.53 5.11 -5.28
CA GLY A 73 10.89 4.65 -4.95
C GLY A 73 11.13 4.36 -3.47
N TYR A 74 10.10 4.16 -2.67
CA TYR A 74 10.15 4.09 -1.19
C TYR A 74 10.69 5.36 -0.52
N THR A 75 10.75 6.49 -1.23
CA THR A 75 11.16 7.79 -0.70
C THR A 75 9.97 8.74 -0.52
N HIS A 76 8.94 8.56 -1.31
CA HIS A 76 7.66 9.29 -1.25
C HIS A 76 6.54 8.41 -1.82
N LEU A 77 5.30 8.90 -1.75
CA LEU A 77 4.13 8.30 -2.38
C LEU A 77 3.54 9.28 -3.40
N ALA A 78 3.34 8.83 -4.64
CA ALA A 78 2.68 9.59 -5.72
C ALA A 78 1.15 9.51 -5.55
N MET A 79 0.62 10.11 -4.48
CA MET A 79 -0.75 9.92 -4.00
C MET A 79 -1.82 10.27 -5.04
N GLU A 80 -1.66 11.40 -5.73
CA GLU A 80 -2.63 11.85 -6.72
C GLU A 80 -2.63 10.94 -7.96
N LYS A 81 -1.44 10.76 -8.57
CA LYS A 81 -1.31 10.09 -9.87
C LYS A 81 -1.53 8.59 -9.80
N GLU A 82 -0.98 7.92 -8.79
CA GLU A 82 -0.95 6.46 -8.67
C GLU A 82 -1.86 5.94 -7.54
N GLY A 83 -2.55 6.85 -6.85
CA GLY A 83 -3.52 6.56 -5.81
C GLY A 83 -4.91 7.05 -6.18
N TYR A 84 -5.18 8.33 -5.96
CA TYR A 84 -6.53 8.89 -6.00
C TYR A 84 -7.18 8.82 -7.39
N LYS A 85 -6.46 9.20 -8.47
CA LYS A 85 -6.99 9.10 -9.84
C LYS A 85 -7.30 7.67 -10.25
N VAL A 86 -6.49 6.72 -9.80
CA VAL A 86 -6.72 5.30 -10.05
C VAL A 86 -7.94 4.80 -9.27
N ALA A 87 -8.10 5.24 -8.01
CA ALA A 87 -9.26 4.92 -7.20
C ALA A 87 -10.55 5.46 -7.82
N GLU A 88 -10.54 6.70 -8.27
CA GLU A 88 -11.67 7.34 -8.98
C GLU A 88 -12.03 6.58 -10.26
N TRP A 89 -11.02 6.17 -11.04
CA TRP A 89 -11.26 5.37 -12.23
C TRP A 89 -11.87 4.00 -11.89
N LEU A 90 -11.37 3.30 -10.86
CA LEU A 90 -11.96 2.04 -10.40
C LEU A 90 -13.41 2.21 -9.94
N ASN A 91 -13.74 3.34 -9.31
CA ASN A 91 -15.11 3.65 -8.92
C ASN A 91 -16.04 3.75 -10.14
N THR A 92 -15.57 4.29 -11.29
CA THR A 92 -16.38 4.30 -12.53
C THR A 92 -16.68 2.91 -13.07
N LEU A 93 -15.91 1.91 -12.66
CA LEU A 93 -16.11 0.50 -12.98
C LEU A 93 -16.93 -0.27 -11.91
N GLY A 94 -17.46 0.44 -10.91
CA GLY A 94 -18.20 -0.17 -9.80
C GLY A 94 -17.32 -1.00 -8.88
N ILE A 95 -16.08 -0.59 -8.64
CA ILE A 95 -15.11 -1.27 -7.76
C ILE A 95 -14.74 -0.32 -6.62
N HIS A 96 -14.82 -0.78 -5.38
CA HIS A 96 -14.32 -0.03 -4.24
C HIS A 96 -12.80 -0.01 -4.23
N ALA A 97 -12.21 1.15 -3.94
CA ALA A 97 -10.77 1.33 -3.92
C ALA A 97 -10.31 1.93 -2.59
N PHE A 98 -9.15 1.48 -2.11
CA PHE A 98 -8.57 1.82 -0.82
C PHE A 98 -7.12 2.22 -1.03
N VAL A 99 -6.82 3.53 -1.04
CA VAL A 99 -5.46 4.04 -1.28
C VAL A 99 -4.68 3.98 0.02
N LEU A 100 -3.63 3.18 0.05
CA LEU A 100 -2.76 2.99 1.21
C LEU A 100 -1.62 4.03 1.20
N LYS A 101 -1.64 4.92 2.19
CA LYS A 101 -0.49 5.73 2.57
C LYS A 101 0.37 4.90 3.53
N TYR A 102 1.27 4.09 2.98
CA TYR A 102 2.14 3.22 3.78
C TYR A 102 3.39 3.95 4.28
N ARG A 103 3.97 3.48 5.39
CA ARG A 103 5.18 4.07 5.99
C ARG A 103 6.37 4.03 5.04
N MET A 104 7.13 5.14 5.03
CA MET A 104 8.41 5.17 4.33
C MET A 104 9.50 4.50 5.17
N PRO A 105 10.31 3.59 4.56
CA PRO A 105 11.44 2.98 5.25
C PRO A 105 12.39 4.05 5.79
N SER A 106 12.60 4.08 7.09
CA SER A 106 13.55 5.01 7.72
C SER A 106 14.09 4.40 9.01
N PRO A 107 15.42 4.39 9.21
CA PRO A 107 16.02 3.95 10.45
C PRO A 107 15.72 4.89 11.63
N GLU A 108 15.24 6.11 11.36
CA GLU A 108 14.80 7.04 12.39
C GLU A 108 13.46 6.61 13.01
N THR A 109 12.55 6.03 12.22
CA THR A 109 11.17 5.72 12.64
C THR A 109 10.90 4.23 12.80
N MET A 110 11.79 3.35 12.33
CA MET A 110 11.61 1.89 12.34
C MET A 110 12.84 1.17 12.92
N GLN A 111 12.60 0.06 13.59
CA GLN A 111 13.67 -0.84 14.04
C GLN A 111 14.24 -1.64 12.84
N GLN A 112 13.34 -2.13 11.98
CA GLN A 112 13.65 -2.85 10.75
C GLN A 112 12.92 -2.16 9.59
N THR A 113 13.65 -1.47 8.76
CA THR A 113 13.08 -0.62 7.68
C THR A 113 12.34 -1.43 6.63
N ALA A 114 12.86 -2.59 6.26
CA ALA A 114 12.34 -3.41 5.17
C ALA A 114 10.92 -3.98 5.42
N ILE A 115 10.55 -4.24 6.70
CA ILE A 115 9.26 -4.87 7.01
C ILE A 115 8.12 -3.87 7.21
N GLY A 116 8.41 -2.60 7.49
CA GLY A 116 7.38 -1.61 7.82
C GLY A 116 6.29 -1.46 6.74
N PRO A 117 6.63 -1.27 5.47
CA PRO A 117 5.64 -1.22 4.39
C PRO A 117 4.80 -2.49 4.29
N LEU A 118 5.40 -3.68 4.44
CA LEU A 118 4.69 -4.96 4.40
C LEU A 118 3.70 -5.11 5.57
N GLN A 119 4.10 -4.68 6.78
CA GLN A 119 3.20 -4.65 7.94
C GLN A 119 1.93 -3.84 7.63
N ASP A 120 2.10 -2.65 7.06
CA ASP A 120 0.99 -1.76 6.73
C ASP A 120 0.10 -2.36 5.63
N ALA A 121 0.69 -2.96 4.60
CA ALA A 121 -0.05 -3.59 3.51
C ALA A 121 -0.85 -4.84 3.99
N GLN A 122 -0.24 -5.70 4.79
CA GLN A 122 -0.94 -6.85 5.39
C GLN A 122 -2.10 -6.39 6.29
N LYS A 123 -1.88 -5.36 7.11
CA LYS A 123 -2.93 -4.82 7.99
C LYS A 123 -4.05 -4.19 7.17
N ALA A 124 -3.73 -3.45 6.11
CA ALA A 124 -4.70 -2.84 5.20
C ALA A 124 -5.64 -3.88 4.57
N MET A 125 -5.10 -4.98 4.05
CA MET A 125 -5.91 -6.08 3.51
C MET A 125 -6.88 -6.65 4.54
N ARG A 126 -6.41 -6.87 5.77
CA ARG A 126 -7.25 -7.38 6.87
C ARG A 126 -8.34 -6.37 7.26
N LEU A 127 -8.03 -5.07 7.26
CA LEU A 127 -9.01 -4.01 7.58
C LEU A 127 -10.09 -3.93 6.51
N VAL A 128 -9.74 -4.00 5.23
CA VAL A 128 -10.72 -4.00 4.14
C VAL A 128 -11.63 -5.22 4.23
N ARG A 129 -11.08 -6.42 4.49
CA ARG A 129 -11.90 -7.62 4.71
C ARG A 129 -12.78 -7.54 5.96
N ALA A 130 -12.32 -6.89 7.02
CA ALA A 130 -13.15 -6.67 8.22
C ALA A 130 -14.39 -5.81 7.92
N LYS A 131 -14.30 -4.92 6.94
CA LYS A 131 -15.41 -4.06 6.47
C LYS A 131 -16.24 -4.67 5.34
N ALA A 132 -15.93 -5.89 4.91
CA ALA A 132 -16.51 -6.52 3.73
C ALA A 132 -18.04 -6.60 3.78
N SER A 133 -18.62 -6.98 4.92
CA SER A 133 -20.07 -7.06 5.08
C SER A 133 -20.76 -5.68 5.02
N GLU A 134 -20.13 -4.66 5.62
CA GLU A 134 -20.64 -3.28 5.63
C GLU A 134 -20.64 -2.67 4.22
N LEU A 135 -19.58 -2.97 3.44
CA LEU A 135 -19.34 -2.36 2.14
C LEU A 135 -19.76 -3.26 0.95
N ASN A 136 -20.52 -4.33 1.20
CA ASN A 136 -20.94 -5.26 0.16
C ASN A 136 -19.76 -5.80 -0.68
N ILE A 137 -18.67 -6.20 -0.01
CA ILE A 137 -17.49 -6.81 -0.61
C ILE A 137 -17.51 -8.31 -0.35
N LYS A 138 -17.19 -9.12 -1.34
CA LYS A 138 -16.95 -10.56 -1.15
C LYS A 138 -15.55 -10.78 -0.59
N LEU A 139 -15.43 -11.63 0.44
CA LEU A 139 -14.16 -11.92 1.12
C LEU A 139 -13.09 -12.53 0.20
N ASP A 140 -13.52 -13.15 -0.89
CA ASP A 140 -12.69 -13.75 -1.94
C ASP A 140 -12.49 -12.83 -3.17
N ARG A 141 -12.79 -11.53 -3.02
CA ARG A 141 -12.64 -10.51 -4.09
C ARG A 141 -11.95 -9.24 -3.58
N VAL A 142 -10.91 -9.42 -2.78
CA VAL A 142 -10.08 -8.30 -2.28
C VAL A 142 -8.68 -8.41 -2.89
N GLY A 143 -8.40 -7.55 -3.87
CA GLY A 143 -7.13 -7.51 -4.58
C GLY A 143 -6.18 -6.43 -4.09
N VAL A 144 -4.96 -6.47 -4.59
CA VAL A 144 -3.96 -5.41 -4.44
C VAL A 144 -3.52 -4.88 -5.80
N LEU A 145 -3.32 -3.58 -5.91
CA LEU A 145 -2.77 -2.91 -7.08
C LEU A 145 -1.58 -2.06 -6.65
N GLY A 146 -0.46 -2.13 -7.37
CA GLY A 146 0.70 -1.33 -7.04
C GLY A 146 1.50 -0.88 -8.25
N PHE A 147 2.11 0.31 -8.12
CA PHE A 147 2.92 0.96 -9.14
C PHE A 147 4.39 1.02 -8.72
N SER A 148 5.33 0.72 -9.60
CA SER A 148 6.77 0.88 -9.36
C SER A 148 7.21 0.25 -8.01
N ALA A 149 7.72 1.05 -7.06
CA ALA A 149 8.02 0.60 -5.69
C ALA A 149 6.77 0.14 -4.91
N GLY A 150 5.59 0.74 -5.16
CA GLY A 150 4.30 0.24 -4.66
C GLY A 150 3.91 -1.09 -5.31
N GLY A 151 4.31 -1.31 -6.57
CA GLY A 151 4.21 -2.60 -7.25
C GLY A 151 5.13 -3.65 -6.61
N HIS A 152 6.32 -3.26 -6.15
CA HIS A 152 7.15 -4.11 -5.31
C HIS A 152 6.44 -4.48 -4.02
N LEU A 153 5.86 -3.50 -3.30
CA LEU A 153 5.12 -3.76 -2.08
C LEU A 153 3.93 -4.70 -2.32
N ALA A 154 3.18 -4.49 -3.40
CA ALA A 154 2.05 -5.35 -3.77
C ALA A 154 2.50 -6.79 -4.10
N SER A 155 3.63 -6.96 -4.81
CA SER A 155 4.20 -8.29 -5.07
C SER A 155 4.77 -8.93 -3.80
N THR A 156 5.42 -8.15 -2.92
CA THR A 156 5.88 -8.65 -1.61
C THR A 156 4.70 -9.12 -0.75
N LEU A 157 3.62 -8.35 -0.72
CA LEU A 157 2.39 -8.77 -0.04
C LEU A 157 1.85 -10.09 -0.62
N SER A 158 1.88 -10.26 -1.94
CA SER A 158 1.36 -11.45 -2.61
C SER A 158 2.17 -12.72 -2.33
N THR A 159 3.49 -12.58 -2.17
CA THR A 159 4.41 -13.70 -1.90
C THR A 159 4.69 -13.93 -0.41
N HIS A 160 4.41 -12.95 0.45
CA HIS A 160 4.71 -12.98 1.88
C HIS A 160 3.48 -12.60 2.74
N TYR A 161 2.27 -12.85 2.26
CA TYR A 161 1.03 -12.51 2.96
C TYR A 161 0.86 -13.21 4.31
N ASP A 162 1.44 -14.38 4.47
CA ASP A 162 1.39 -15.23 5.67
C ASP A 162 2.60 -15.06 6.59
N ARG A 163 3.65 -14.34 6.14
CA ARG A 163 4.80 -14.03 7.00
C ARG A 163 4.36 -13.20 8.19
N GLU A 164 4.65 -13.68 9.40
CA GLU A 164 4.36 -12.98 10.65
C GLU A 164 5.34 -11.83 10.87
N VAL A 165 5.00 -10.65 10.37
CA VAL A 165 5.79 -9.41 10.55
C VAL A 165 5.26 -8.53 11.69
N TYR A 166 4.14 -8.91 12.30
CA TYR A 166 3.56 -8.32 13.52
C TYR A 166 2.61 -9.33 14.17
N GLN A 167 2.23 -9.10 15.44
CA GLN A 167 1.23 -9.93 16.12
C GLN A 167 -0.15 -9.73 15.49
N VAL A 168 -0.71 -10.79 14.92
CA VAL A 168 -1.98 -10.76 14.20
C VAL A 168 -3.12 -11.15 15.15
N GLU A 169 -4.05 -10.22 15.37
CA GLU A 169 -5.27 -10.44 16.15
C GLU A 169 -6.51 -10.66 15.27
N SER A 170 -6.37 -10.42 13.96
CA SER A 170 -7.47 -10.51 12.99
C SER A 170 -7.69 -11.95 12.52
N LYS A 171 -8.95 -12.37 12.42
CA LYS A 171 -9.34 -13.62 11.78
C LYS A 171 -9.25 -13.59 10.24
N TYR A 172 -9.08 -12.42 9.66
CA TYR A 172 -9.03 -12.24 8.20
C TYR A 172 -7.61 -12.43 7.66
N SER A 173 -7.49 -13.07 6.50
CA SER A 173 -6.22 -13.23 5.79
C SER A 173 -5.71 -11.91 5.21
N ALA A 174 -4.38 -11.73 5.12
CA ALA A 174 -3.77 -10.67 4.33
C ALA A 174 -3.55 -11.05 2.86
N ARG A 175 -3.83 -12.31 2.47
CA ARG A 175 -3.60 -12.80 1.10
C ARG A 175 -4.46 -12.03 0.11
N PRO A 176 -3.90 -11.38 -0.92
CA PRO A 176 -4.69 -10.85 -2.02
C PRO A 176 -5.34 -11.98 -2.82
N ASP A 177 -6.57 -11.81 -3.27
CA ASP A 177 -7.23 -12.78 -4.15
C ASP A 177 -6.75 -12.63 -5.59
N PHE A 178 -6.26 -11.43 -5.94
CA PHE A 178 -5.58 -11.13 -7.20
C PHE A 178 -4.63 -9.93 -7.01
N SER A 179 -3.65 -9.80 -7.88
CA SER A 179 -2.66 -8.72 -7.86
C SER A 179 -2.53 -8.07 -9.23
N ILE A 180 -2.52 -6.73 -9.25
CA ILE A 180 -2.31 -5.92 -10.45
C ILE A 180 -1.01 -5.15 -10.26
N LEU A 181 0.01 -5.50 -11.01
CA LEU A 181 1.34 -4.94 -10.88
C LEU A 181 1.67 -4.08 -12.10
N ILE A 182 1.80 -2.78 -11.89
CA ILE A 182 2.06 -1.80 -12.95
C ILE A 182 3.53 -1.36 -12.89
N TYR A 183 4.30 -1.68 -13.93
CA TYR A 183 5.76 -1.47 -14.02
C TYR A 183 6.49 -1.71 -12.68
N PRO A 184 6.24 -2.86 -12.03
CA PRO A 184 6.72 -3.11 -10.68
C PRO A 184 8.24 -3.29 -10.63
N VAL A 185 8.84 -2.92 -9.50
CA VAL A 185 10.16 -3.46 -9.14
C VAL A 185 9.92 -4.85 -8.55
N VAL A 186 10.32 -5.91 -9.25
CA VAL A 186 10.08 -7.31 -8.79
C VAL A 186 11.34 -8.02 -8.32
N SER A 187 12.51 -7.42 -8.51
CA SER A 187 13.79 -7.94 -8.07
C SER A 187 14.60 -6.85 -7.36
N MET A 188 15.35 -7.25 -6.35
CA MET A 188 16.34 -6.41 -5.66
C MET A 188 17.77 -6.75 -6.06
N GLN A 189 17.94 -7.67 -7.02
CA GLN A 189 19.25 -8.10 -7.52
C GLN A 189 19.92 -7.01 -8.34
N GLU A 190 21.24 -6.91 -8.20
CA GLU A 190 22.04 -5.94 -8.98
C GLU A 190 21.90 -6.16 -10.49
N GLY A 191 21.91 -5.08 -11.26
CA GLY A 191 21.74 -5.13 -12.72
C GLY A 191 20.28 -5.26 -13.21
N VAL A 192 19.34 -5.65 -12.33
CA VAL A 192 17.91 -5.79 -12.66
C VAL A 192 17.07 -4.79 -11.88
N THR A 193 17.42 -4.53 -10.63
CA THR A 193 16.64 -3.70 -9.71
C THR A 193 16.63 -2.21 -10.08
N HIS A 194 15.57 -1.51 -9.66
CA HIS A 194 15.64 -0.06 -9.51
C HIS A 194 16.46 0.30 -8.27
N GLN A 195 17.72 0.66 -8.44
CA GLN A 195 18.69 0.85 -7.37
C GLN A 195 18.22 1.82 -6.27
N GLY A 196 17.51 2.89 -6.65
CA GLY A 196 16.94 3.83 -5.67
C GLY A 196 15.94 3.16 -4.72
N SER A 197 15.04 2.34 -5.24
CA SER A 197 14.06 1.59 -4.44
C SER A 197 14.72 0.56 -3.53
N LYS A 198 15.73 -0.17 -4.05
CA LYS A 198 16.52 -1.12 -3.25
C LYS A 198 17.19 -0.41 -2.08
N ASN A 199 17.92 0.67 -2.35
CA ASN A 199 18.63 1.41 -1.31
C ASN A 199 17.70 2.02 -0.27
N ALA A 200 16.54 2.52 -0.68
CA ALA A 200 15.54 3.09 0.23
C ALA A 200 14.91 2.03 1.14
N LEU A 201 14.59 0.85 0.61
CA LEU A 201 13.93 -0.21 1.37
C LEU A 201 14.92 -1.01 2.21
N LEU A 202 16.02 -1.49 1.60
CA LEU A 202 16.93 -2.46 2.19
C LEU A 202 18.23 -1.85 2.74
N GLY A 203 18.54 -0.62 2.33
CA GLY A 203 19.85 0.00 2.59
C GLY A 203 20.84 -0.28 1.47
N LYS A 204 21.93 0.50 1.47
CA LYS A 204 22.99 0.37 0.45
C LYS A 204 23.78 -0.94 0.60
N ASP A 205 24.01 -1.35 1.85
CA ASP A 205 24.81 -2.52 2.23
C ASP A 205 23.91 -3.70 2.63
N ALA A 206 22.79 -3.88 1.94
CA ALA A 206 21.88 -4.99 2.20
C ALA A 206 22.57 -6.35 1.97
N SER A 207 22.36 -7.30 2.89
CA SER A 207 22.88 -8.66 2.74
C SER A 207 22.25 -9.37 1.55
N GLU A 208 22.96 -10.36 0.98
CA GLU A 208 22.46 -11.17 -0.13
C GLU A 208 21.15 -11.88 0.25
N GLU A 209 21.02 -12.36 1.49
CA GLU A 209 19.80 -12.97 2.01
C GLU A 209 18.60 -12.00 1.96
N LEU A 210 18.83 -10.73 2.36
CA LEU A 210 17.79 -9.73 2.35
C LEU A 210 17.40 -9.34 0.91
N ILE A 211 18.40 -9.24 0.02
CA ILE A 211 18.19 -8.99 -1.41
C ILE A 211 17.34 -10.13 -2.02
N GLN A 212 17.70 -11.37 -1.74
CA GLN A 212 16.98 -12.53 -2.24
C GLN A 212 15.54 -12.58 -1.68
N GLN A 213 15.39 -12.35 -0.38
CA GLN A 213 14.09 -12.35 0.30
C GLN A 213 13.10 -11.33 -0.30
N TYR A 214 13.59 -10.17 -0.72
CA TYR A 214 12.78 -9.11 -1.33
C TYR A 214 12.84 -9.09 -2.85
N SER A 215 13.46 -10.10 -3.47
CA SER A 215 13.38 -10.35 -4.92
C SER A 215 12.18 -11.25 -5.20
N ASN A 216 10.99 -10.64 -5.29
CA ASN A 216 9.71 -11.35 -5.37
C ASN A 216 9.60 -12.27 -6.60
N ALA A 217 10.35 -11.99 -7.68
CA ALA A 217 10.40 -12.84 -8.86
C ALA A 217 10.90 -14.28 -8.56
N THR A 218 11.61 -14.48 -7.45
CA THR A 218 12.14 -15.78 -7.01
C THR A 218 11.37 -16.37 -5.82
N GLN A 219 10.28 -15.73 -5.38
CA GLN A 219 9.47 -16.13 -4.22
C GLN A 219 8.09 -16.68 -4.65
N ILE A 220 7.94 -17.08 -5.90
CA ILE A 220 6.69 -17.63 -6.44
C ILE A 220 6.78 -19.13 -6.35
N ASP A 221 5.93 -19.76 -5.54
CA ASP A 221 5.71 -21.20 -5.53
C ASP A 221 4.72 -21.59 -6.64
N ALA A 222 4.96 -22.72 -7.28
CA ALA A 222 4.15 -23.24 -8.39
C ALA A 222 2.82 -23.83 -7.90
#